data_4dc892960dbaac77c95d577840cc08d8
#
_entry.id   4dc892960dbaac77c95d577840cc08d8
#
_cell.length_a   1.000
_cell.length_b   1.000
_cell.length_c   1.000
_cell.angle_alpha   90.00
_cell.angle_beta   90.00
_cell.angle_gamma   90.00
#
_symmetry.space_group_name_H-M   'P 1'
#
loop_
_entity.id
_entity.type
_entity.pdbx_description
1 polymer ?
#
loop_
_entity_poly.entity_id
_entity_poly.type
_entity_poly.pdbx_seq_one_letter_code
_entity_poly.pdbx_strand_id
1 'polypeptide(L)'
;MSSKNENSSGDDKLIRDQMLATIYGQCVGDALGLLTEFMTKDEASKYYGKKPKMLLYSQKVPDFHRGRWKDGDWTDDTDQMILILHSILFNKGEVVATDYAQRIYRWMKTGFPDLGDLGGMGLGRTTAAVLKHPEFKSKPHDCSYEVWDKSQRSVAPNGAVMRTSLLGLHQWNNLEAVVKNTLEICKCTHHDPRCQASSVAVSVAIALMLQHTSREKSSGSKCPKPVDVKVIIKQAYESASQLLTTDEEKKDLWWYMNCTKLKQLDLCEAAKIGYTYKCMGAGFWALKQNNFQKAMIKVVMAAGDADTNGAVAGALLACKLGLSAIPQPWTDDLINKEWLMGYINRFLALQGEMSLPVEQRSSSEDLDIEKLLEEDKERNKKREEEHKRQYEERLKASSENPS
;
A
#
# COMPACT_ATOMS: atom_id res chain seq x y z
N MET A 1 4.36 30.04 37.44
CA MET A 1 4.68 28.73 36.84
C MET A 1 3.40 28.19 36.23
N SER A 2 3.07 28.58 35.03
CA SER A 2 1.98 27.99 34.24
C SER A 2 1.99 28.65 32.86
N SER A 3 2.77 28.11 31.91
CA SER A 3 2.67 28.51 30.49
C SER A 3 3.50 27.56 29.57
N LYS A 4 3.52 26.26 29.86
CA LYS A 4 4.27 25.30 29.02
C LYS A 4 3.41 24.19 28.37
N ASN A 5 2.09 24.17 28.55
CA ASN A 5 1.25 23.05 28.09
C ASN A 5 0.32 23.36 26.91
N GLU A 6 0.30 24.57 26.33
CA GLU A 6 -0.61 24.86 25.20
C GLU A 6 0.05 24.74 23.82
N ASN A 7 1.37 24.66 23.73
CA ASN A 7 2.07 24.57 22.44
C ASN A 7 2.28 23.13 21.92
N SER A 8 2.15 22.10 22.76
CA SER A 8 2.30 20.71 22.32
C SER A 8 1.13 20.20 21.49
N SER A 9 -0.10 20.71 21.70
CA SER A 9 -1.30 20.25 20.99
C SER A 9 -1.38 20.66 19.51
N GLY A 10 -0.67 21.70 19.10
CA GLY A 10 -0.69 22.18 17.71
C GLY A 10 0.32 21.45 16.82
N ASP A 11 1.40 20.97 17.42
CA ASP A 11 2.51 20.36 16.69
C ASP A 11 2.18 18.93 16.28
N ASP A 12 1.54 18.18 17.15
CA ASP A 12 1.08 16.81 16.89
C ASP A 12 0.04 16.77 15.76
N LYS A 13 -0.77 17.82 15.61
CA LYS A 13 -1.87 17.85 14.65
C LYS A 13 -1.43 17.82 13.17
N LEU A 14 -0.33 18.50 12.77
CA LEU A 14 0.08 18.55 11.35
C LEU A 14 0.83 17.29 10.91
N ILE A 15 1.69 16.73 11.74
CA ILE A 15 2.36 15.44 11.45
C ILE A 15 1.30 14.34 11.38
N ARG A 16 0.39 14.32 12.33
CA ARG A 16 -0.75 13.41 12.34
C ARG A 16 -1.60 13.56 11.07
N ASP A 17 -1.92 14.80 10.65
CA ASP A 17 -2.66 15.05 9.40
C ASP A 17 -1.93 14.51 8.18
N GLN A 18 -0.61 14.69 8.09
CA GLN A 18 0.20 14.14 7.01
C GLN A 18 0.24 12.62 7.01
N MET A 19 0.32 11.99 8.19
CA MET A 19 0.27 10.53 8.31
C MET A 19 -1.08 9.99 7.87
N LEU A 20 -2.17 10.59 8.35
CA LEU A 20 -3.53 10.25 7.92
C LEU A 20 -3.70 10.45 6.42
N ALA A 21 -3.25 11.61 5.91
CA ALA A 21 -3.32 11.91 4.48
C ALA A 21 -2.59 10.87 3.64
N THR A 22 -1.41 10.42 4.07
CA THR A 22 -0.62 9.41 3.35
C THR A 22 -1.38 8.09 3.24
N ILE A 23 -1.93 7.60 4.36
CA ILE A 23 -2.66 6.32 4.39
C ILE A 23 -3.95 6.43 3.57
N TYR A 24 -4.77 7.46 3.80
CA TYR A 24 -5.99 7.67 3.02
C TYR A 24 -5.70 7.94 1.54
N GLY A 25 -4.62 8.65 1.23
CA GLY A 25 -4.19 8.89 -0.14
C GLY A 25 -3.87 7.61 -0.88
N GLN A 26 -3.24 6.64 -0.21
CA GLN A 26 -3.02 5.31 -0.76
C GLN A 26 -4.34 4.58 -0.99
N CYS A 27 -5.19 4.44 0.03
CA CYS A 27 -6.46 3.73 -0.08
C CYS A 27 -7.36 4.31 -1.18
N VAL A 28 -7.48 5.63 -1.24
CA VAL A 28 -8.25 6.35 -2.28
C VAL A 28 -7.63 6.15 -3.65
N GLY A 29 -6.31 6.19 -3.75
CA GLY A 29 -5.59 6.00 -5.01
C GLY A 29 -5.78 4.61 -5.58
N ASP A 30 -5.68 3.60 -4.75
CA ASP A 30 -5.94 2.19 -5.02
C ASP A 30 -7.40 1.98 -5.49
N ALA A 31 -8.37 2.32 -4.65
CA ALA A 31 -9.79 2.14 -4.95
C ALA A 31 -10.25 2.89 -6.23
N LEU A 32 -9.70 4.08 -6.52
CA LEU A 32 -9.96 4.79 -7.77
C LEU A 32 -9.27 4.14 -8.96
N GLY A 33 -8.07 3.64 -8.78
CA GLY A 33 -7.31 2.98 -9.82
C GLY A 33 -7.99 1.73 -10.34
N LEU A 34 -8.68 0.99 -9.46
CA LEU A 34 -9.49 -0.17 -9.82
C LEU A 34 -10.50 0.13 -10.95
N LEU A 35 -10.96 1.38 -11.09
CA LEU A 35 -11.86 1.77 -12.18
C LEU A 35 -11.29 1.48 -13.57
N THR A 36 -9.97 1.61 -13.75
CA THR A 36 -9.32 1.48 -15.05
C THR A 36 -8.17 0.48 -15.08
N GLU A 37 -7.97 -0.27 -14.00
CA GLU A 37 -6.98 -1.33 -13.92
C GLU A 37 -7.11 -2.31 -15.09
N PHE A 38 -6.00 -2.63 -15.74
CA PHE A 38 -5.88 -3.45 -16.95
C PHE A 38 -6.66 -2.97 -18.19
N MET A 39 -7.23 -1.77 -18.16
CA MET A 39 -7.75 -1.14 -19.37
C MET A 39 -6.62 -0.54 -20.22
N THR A 40 -6.88 -0.37 -21.49
CA THR A 40 -6.16 0.56 -22.35
C THR A 40 -6.67 1.99 -22.12
N LYS A 41 -5.90 3.00 -22.55
CA LYS A 41 -6.34 4.41 -22.48
C LYS A 41 -7.60 4.68 -23.28
N ASP A 42 -7.78 3.97 -24.38
CA ASP A 42 -8.96 4.12 -25.24
C ASP A 42 -10.21 3.54 -24.56
N GLU A 43 -10.10 2.39 -23.91
CA GLU A 43 -11.17 1.82 -23.09
C GLU A 43 -11.52 2.72 -21.93
N ALA A 44 -10.54 3.18 -21.14
CA ALA A 44 -10.77 4.14 -20.06
C ALA A 44 -11.47 5.41 -20.58
N SER A 45 -11.04 5.94 -21.73
CA SER A 45 -11.67 7.12 -22.34
C SER A 45 -13.10 6.86 -22.85
N LYS A 46 -13.39 5.63 -23.27
CA LYS A 46 -14.73 5.22 -23.72
C LYS A 46 -15.70 5.17 -22.54
N TYR A 47 -15.30 4.61 -21.42
CA TYR A 47 -16.18 4.44 -20.25
C TYR A 47 -16.32 5.71 -19.42
N TYR A 48 -15.22 6.44 -19.20
CA TYR A 48 -15.18 7.58 -18.27
C TYR A 48 -15.08 8.94 -18.97
N GLY A 49 -15.01 8.96 -20.31
CA GLY A 49 -14.78 10.17 -21.09
C GLY A 49 -13.30 10.57 -21.14
N LYS A 50 -12.94 11.35 -22.16
CA LYS A 50 -11.53 11.74 -22.40
C LYS A 50 -10.94 12.64 -21.31
N LYS A 51 -11.77 13.41 -20.60
CA LYS A 51 -11.36 14.36 -19.56
C LYS A 51 -12.43 14.44 -18.47
N PRO A 52 -12.61 13.38 -17.68
CA PRO A 52 -13.59 13.42 -16.59
C PRO A 52 -13.19 14.52 -15.59
N LYS A 53 -14.19 15.23 -15.07
CA LYS A 53 -13.99 16.23 -14.01
C LYS A 53 -13.87 15.57 -12.65
N MET A 54 -14.57 14.46 -12.47
CA MET A 54 -14.61 13.64 -11.26
C MET A 54 -14.77 12.17 -11.68
N LEU A 55 -14.23 11.27 -10.91
CA LEU A 55 -14.46 9.83 -10.96
C LEU A 55 -15.10 9.43 -9.63
N LEU A 56 -16.07 8.55 -9.66
CA LEU A 56 -16.73 8.00 -8.47
C LEU A 56 -16.60 6.48 -8.49
N TYR A 57 -16.46 5.85 -7.33
CA TYR A 57 -16.36 4.39 -7.22
C TYR A 57 -17.56 3.66 -7.83
N SER A 58 -18.77 4.26 -7.70
CA SER A 58 -20.02 3.72 -8.29
C SER A 58 -20.04 3.70 -9.82
N GLN A 59 -19.08 4.33 -10.49
CA GLN A 59 -18.92 4.28 -11.95
C GLN A 59 -18.15 3.06 -12.43
N LYS A 60 -17.76 2.17 -11.52
CA LYS A 60 -17.00 0.95 -11.82
C LYS A 60 -17.71 0.11 -12.89
N VAL A 61 -17.00 -0.26 -13.94
CA VAL A 61 -17.52 -1.11 -15.00
C VAL A 61 -17.82 -2.50 -14.44
N PRO A 62 -19.03 -3.06 -14.65
CA PRO A 62 -19.42 -4.36 -14.11
C PRO A 62 -18.84 -5.51 -14.96
N ASP A 63 -17.53 -5.66 -14.98
CA ASP A 63 -16.85 -6.79 -15.62
C ASP A 63 -16.42 -7.85 -14.60
N PHE A 64 -15.93 -8.98 -15.10
CA PHE A 64 -15.50 -10.11 -14.27
C PHE A 64 -14.34 -9.71 -13.32
N HIS A 65 -13.44 -8.85 -13.75
CA HIS A 65 -12.30 -8.42 -12.94
C HIS A 65 -12.76 -7.51 -11.80
N ARG A 66 -13.40 -6.39 -12.14
CA ARG A 66 -13.81 -5.33 -11.18
C ARG A 66 -14.97 -5.73 -10.30
N GLY A 67 -15.85 -6.63 -10.78
CA GLY A 67 -16.98 -7.13 -10.02
C GLY A 67 -16.63 -7.95 -8.77
N ARG A 68 -15.36 -8.29 -8.59
CA ARG A 68 -14.88 -8.98 -7.39
C ARG A 68 -14.81 -8.07 -6.15
N TRP A 69 -14.68 -6.77 -6.34
CA TRP A 69 -14.65 -5.76 -5.28
C TRP A 69 -15.94 -4.96 -5.23
N LYS A 70 -16.35 -4.55 -4.06
CA LYS A 70 -17.45 -3.60 -3.89
C LYS A 70 -17.06 -2.21 -4.37
N ASP A 71 -18.05 -1.31 -4.57
CA ASP A 71 -17.75 0.08 -4.88
C ASP A 71 -17.13 0.76 -3.67
N GLY A 72 -16.01 1.46 -3.87
CA GLY A 72 -15.25 2.07 -2.78
C GLY A 72 -14.36 1.11 -1.98
N ASP A 73 -14.22 -0.13 -2.44
CA ASP A 73 -13.25 -1.05 -1.89
C ASP A 73 -11.87 -0.82 -2.50
N TRP A 74 -10.83 -1.11 -1.73
CA TRP A 74 -9.44 -1.15 -2.19
C TRP A 74 -9.05 -2.58 -2.60
N THR A 75 -7.84 -2.74 -3.14
CA THR A 75 -7.31 -4.02 -3.61
C THR A 75 -6.19 -4.54 -2.68
N ASP A 76 -5.41 -5.50 -3.17
CA ASP A 76 -4.27 -6.05 -2.42
C ASP A 76 -3.14 -5.04 -2.17
N ASP A 77 -3.09 -3.94 -2.87
CA ASP A 77 -2.16 -2.83 -2.62
C ASP A 77 -2.33 -2.28 -1.20
N THR A 78 -3.55 -1.98 -0.82
CA THR A 78 -3.87 -1.48 0.52
C THR A 78 -3.93 -2.62 1.55
N ASP A 79 -4.49 -3.78 1.19
CA ASP A 79 -4.52 -4.93 2.09
C ASP A 79 -3.13 -5.29 2.58
N GLN A 80 -2.14 -5.36 1.68
CA GLN A 80 -0.77 -5.69 2.05
C GLN A 80 -0.09 -4.59 2.87
N MET A 81 -0.45 -3.30 2.69
CA MET A 81 -0.05 -2.22 3.58
C MET A 81 -0.64 -2.40 4.99
N ILE A 82 -1.91 -2.78 5.08
CA ILE A 82 -2.58 -3.06 6.37
C ILE A 82 -1.93 -4.25 7.09
N LEU A 83 -1.49 -5.28 6.37
CA LEU A 83 -0.74 -6.38 6.98
C LEU A 83 0.60 -5.92 7.57
N ILE A 84 1.28 -4.93 6.96
CA ILE A 84 2.46 -4.30 7.55
C ILE A 84 2.08 -3.55 8.83
N LEU A 85 0.98 -2.79 8.79
CA LEU A 85 0.45 -2.07 9.95
C LEU A 85 0.14 -3.02 11.11
N HIS A 86 -0.54 -4.13 10.84
CA HIS A 86 -0.84 -5.16 11.84
C HIS A 86 0.43 -5.76 12.43
N SER A 87 1.44 -6.05 11.59
CA SER A 87 2.72 -6.59 12.04
C SER A 87 3.45 -5.62 12.98
N ILE A 88 3.52 -4.34 12.62
CA ILE A 88 4.15 -3.30 13.44
C ILE A 88 3.43 -3.14 14.78
N LEU A 89 2.10 -3.14 14.80
CA LEU A 89 1.31 -2.99 16.03
C LEU A 89 1.49 -4.19 16.96
N PHE A 90 1.42 -5.39 16.43
CA PHE A 90 1.61 -6.63 17.18
C PHE A 90 3.02 -6.69 17.81
N ASN A 91 4.03 -6.36 17.04
CA ASN A 91 5.43 -6.36 17.49
C ASN A 91 5.84 -5.04 18.17
N LYS A 92 4.88 -4.23 18.65
CA LYS A 92 5.11 -3.00 19.45
C LYS A 92 6.11 -2.02 18.81
N GLY A 93 6.05 -1.90 17.50
CA GLY A 93 6.93 -1.03 16.70
C GLY A 93 8.13 -1.72 16.06
N GLU A 94 8.35 -2.98 16.31
CA GLU A 94 9.39 -3.75 15.62
C GLU A 94 8.90 -4.20 14.24
N VAL A 95 9.76 -4.09 13.23
CA VAL A 95 9.49 -4.61 11.88
C VAL A 95 10.08 -6.01 11.77
N VAL A 96 9.22 -7.02 11.69
CA VAL A 96 9.60 -8.44 11.74
C VAL A 96 9.16 -9.14 10.45
N ALA A 97 10.14 -9.49 9.60
CA ALA A 97 9.90 -10.11 8.29
C ALA A 97 9.10 -11.41 8.39
N THR A 98 9.40 -12.25 9.38
CA THR A 98 8.72 -13.54 9.56
C THR A 98 7.27 -13.38 10.04
N ASP A 99 6.98 -12.40 10.89
CA ASP A 99 5.60 -12.10 11.26
C ASP A 99 4.80 -11.57 10.07
N TYR A 100 5.36 -10.63 9.31
CA TYR A 100 4.72 -10.15 8.07
C TYR A 100 4.51 -11.31 7.06
N ALA A 101 5.49 -12.19 6.89
CA ALA A 101 5.38 -13.34 5.98
C ALA A 101 4.24 -14.29 6.39
N GLN A 102 4.05 -14.53 7.69
CA GLN A 102 2.94 -15.34 8.20
C GLN A 102 1.59 -14.65 7.96
N ARG A 103 1.50 -13.33 8.17
CA ARG A 103 0.28 -12.55 7.93
C ARG A 103 -0.13 -12.52 6.47
N ILE A 104 0.78 -12.25 5.54
CA ILE A 104 0.46 -12.24 4.11
C ILE A 104 0.12 -13.65 3.61
N TYR A 105 0.77 -14.69 4.14
CA TYR A 105 0.42 -16.08 3.82
C TYR A 105 -1.01 -16.42 4.30
N ARG A 106 -1.36 -16.02 5.53
CA ARG A 106 -2.71 -16.17 6.07
C ARG A 106 -3.72 -15.40 5.21
N TRP A 107 -3.46 -14.11 4.97
CA TRP A 107 -4.32 -13.27 4.16
C TRP A 107 -4.58 -13.86 2.75
N MET A 108 -3.58 -14.41 2.10
CA MET A 108 -3.78 -15.11 0.81
C MET A 108 -4.85 -16.22 0.92
N LYS A 109 -5.00 -16.85 2.07
CA LYS A 109 -5.95 -17.94 2.30
C LYS A 109 -7.34 -17.47 2.76
N THR A 110 -7.41 -16.42 3.56
CA THR A 110 -8.62 -16.03 4.28
C THR A 110 -9.05 -14.58 4.05
N GLY A 111 -8.23 -13.74 3.42
CA GLY A 111 -8.46 -12.30 3.37
C GLY A 111 -8.48 -11.69 4.79
N PHE A 112 -9.30 -10.67 4.96
CA PHE A 112 -9.69 -10.14 6.26
C PHE A 112 -11.09 -10.64 6.64
N PRO A 113 -11.22 -11.69 7.46
CA PRO A 113 -12.51 -12.28 7.81
C PRO A 113 -13.47 -11.27 8.47
N ASP A 114 -12.94 -10.28 9.18
CA ASP A 114 -13.73 -9.20 9.82
C ASP A 114 -14.44 -8.31 8.79
N LEU A 115 -13.92 -8.25 7.57
CA LEU A 115 -14.52 -7.55 6.43
C LEU A 115 -15.41 -8.46 5.57
N GLY A 116 -15.48 -9.75 5.94
CA GLY A 116 -16.28 -10.75 5.24
C GLY A 116 -15.55 -11.41 4.07
N ASP A 117 -14.23 -11.29 3.98
CA ASP A 117 -13.44 -11.91 2.93
C ASP A 117 -13.40 -13.43 3.07
N LEU A 118 -13.27 -14.10 1.94
CA LEU A 118 -13.09 -15.56 1.84
C LEU A 118 -11.67 -15.95 1.45
N GLY A 119 -10.85 -14.99 1.03
CA GLY A 119 -9.45 -15.14 0.64
C GLY A 119 -8.91 -13.82 0.13
N GLY A 120 -7.59 -13.63 0.14
CA GLY A 120 -6.94 -12.48 -0.45
C GLY A 120 -7.10 -12.46 -1.97
N MET A 121 -7.49 -11.32 -2.51
CA MET A 121 -7.70 -11.12 -3.95
C MET A 121 -6.64 -10.17 -4.51
N GLY A 122 -6.38 -10.25 -5.81
CA GLY A 122 -5.44 -9.34 -6.49
C GLY A 122 -3.99 -9.81 -6.55
N LEU A 123 -3.62 -10.78 -5.75
CA LEU A 123 -2.24 -11.21 -5.53
C LEU A 123 -1.42 -11.39 -6.81
N GLY A 124 -0.40 -10.57 -6.98
CA GLY A 124 0.50 -10.60 -8.13
C GLY A 124 1.30 -11.91 -8.27
N ARG A 125 1.64 -12.27 -9.50
CA ARG A 125 2.31 -13.55 -9.83
C ARG A 125 3.60 -13.79 -9.06
N THR A 126 4.44 -12.78 -8.89
CA THR A 126 5.72 -12.91 -8.14
C THR A 126 5.45 -13.16 -6.67
N THR A 127 4.58 -12.39 -6.04
CA THR A 127 4.18 -12.60 -4.64
C THR A 127 3.61 -14.00 -4.47
N ALA A 128 2.67 -14.42 -5.31
CA ALA A 128 2.09 -15.76 -5.26
C ALA A 128 3.13 -16.90 -5.40
N ALA A 129 4.14 -16.70 -6.25
CA ALA A 129 5.22 -17.69 -6.42
C ALA A 129 6.07 -17.82 -5.15
N VAL A 130 6.40 -16.70 -4.51
CA VAL A 130 7.19 -16.69 -3.26
C VAL A 130 6.39 -17.29 -2.11
N LEU A 131 5.11 -16.92 -1.95
CA LEU A 131 4.25 -17.44 -0.88
C LEU A 131 4.03 -18.96 -0.95
N LYS A 132 4.15 -19.57 -2.13
CA LYS A 132 4.06 -21.01 -2.32
C LYS A 132 5.30 -21.76 -1.86
N HIS A 133 6.40 -21.07 -1.59
CA HIS A 133 7.62 -21.73 -1.14
C HIS A 133 7.42 -22.36 0.26
N PRO A 134 7.81 -23.63 0.47
CA PRO A 134 7.55 -24.32 1.75
C PRO A 134 8.11 -23.63 2.99
N GLU A 135 9.28 -22.99 2.86
CA GLU A 135 9.95 -22.26 3.95
C GLU A 135 9.58 -20.78 4.05
N PHE A 136 8.64 -20.29 3.22
CA PHE A 136 8.34 -18.84 3.15
C PHE A 136 8.04 -18.22 4.51
N LYS A 137 7.26 -18.87 5.35
CA LYS A 137 6.88 -18.32 6.66
C LYS A 137 8.04 -18.16 7.65
N SER A 138 9.11 -18.90 7.45
CA SER A 138 10.29 -18.87 8.35
C SER A 138 11.51 -18.20 7.73
N LYS A 139 11.64 -18.22 6.41
CA LYS A 139 12.80 -17.70 5.66
C LYS A 139 12.34 -16.89 4.43
N PRO A 140 11.53 -15.83 4.60
CA PRO A 140 10.93 -15.13 3.46
C PRO A 140 11.96 -14.55 2.51
N HIS A 141 13.07 -14.00 3.02
CA HIS A 141 14.12 -13.38 2.20
C HIS A 141 14.85 -14.41 1.32
N ASP A 142 15.14 -15.59 1.85
CA ASP A 142 15.77 -16.66 1.08
C ASP A 142 14.85 -17.15 -0.03
N CYS A 143 13.57 -17.35 0.29
CA CYS A 143 12.56 -17.78 -0.66
C CYS A 143 12.37 -16.78 -1.80
N SER A 144 12.31 -15.48 -1.48
CA SER A 144 12.18 -14.43 -2.50
C SER A 144 13.42 -14.32 -3.38
N TYR A 145 14.62 -14.50 -2.79
CA TYR A 145 15.87 -14.58 -3.54
C TYR A 145 15.86 -15.75 -4.53
N GLU A 146 15.49 -16.95 -4.08
CA GLU A 146 15.44 -18.11 -4.95
C GLU A 146 14.46 -17.94 -6.12
N VAL A 147 13.27 -17.42 -5.87
CA VAL A 147 12.28 -17.15 -6.91
C VAL A 147 12.81 -16.14 -7.93
N TRP A 148 13.45 -15.06 -7.43
CA TRP A 148 14.07 -14.05 -8.29
C TRP A 148 15.24 -14.62 -9.09
N ASP A 149 16.12 -15.40 -8.49
CA ASP A 149 17.28 -16.02 -9.16
C ASP A 149 16.83 -17.01 -10.24
N LYS A 150 15.82 -17.85 -9.94
CA LYS A 150 15.17 -18.76 -10.92
C LYS A 150 14.54 -18.02 -12.10
N SER A 151 14.14 -16.77 -11.94
CA SER A 151 13.65 -15.91 -13.03
C SER A 151 14.78 -15.31 -13.88
N GLN A 152 16.01 -15.76 -13.70
CA GLN A 152 17.22 -15.19 -14.31
C GLN A 152 17.42 -13.71 -13.94
N ARG A 153 16.96 -13.30 -12.76
CA ARG A 153 17.08 -11.95 -12.21
C ARG A 153 16.43 -10.87 -13.08
N SER A 154 15.45 -11.27 -13.90
CA SER A 154 14.85 -10.39 -14.92
C SER A 154 13.59 -9.66 -14.46
N VAL A 155 12.97 -10.10 -13.34
CA VAL A 155 11.63 -9.67 -12.93
C VAL A 155 11.70 -8.65 -11.81
N ALA A 156 11.17 -7.45 -12.04
CA ALA A 156 11.09 -6.35 -11.08
C ALA A 156 9.68 -5.75 -11.00
N PRO A 157 8.69 -6.47 -10.45
CA PRO A 157 7.31 -5.97 -10.37
C PRO A 157 7.10 -5.01 -9.20
N ASN A 158 5.96 -4.30 -9.24
CA ASN A 158 5.61 -3.24 -8.31
C ASN A 158 4.97 -3.69 -6.98
N GLY A 159 4.75 -4.99 -6.80
CA GLY A 159 4.06 -5.54 -5.61
C GLY A 159 4.74 -5.28 -4.25
N ALA A 160 5.95 -4.70 -4.22
CA ALA A 160 6.56 -4.21 -3.00
C ALA A 160 6.33 -2.70 -2.81
N VAL A 161 6.57 -1.88 -3.84
CA VAL A 161 6.45 -0.41 -3.72
C VAL A 161 5.01 0.03 -3.44
N MET A 162 4.03 -0.72 -3.89
CA MET A 162 2.61 -0.46 -3.68
C MET A 162 2.20 -0.42 -2.20
N ARG A 163 2.88 -1.19 -1.34
CA ARG A 163 2.51 -1.41 0.07
C ARG A 163 3.43 -0.76 1.09
N THR A 164 4.58 -0.23 0.67
CA THR A 164 5.64 0.22 1.59
C THR A 164 5.56 1.69 2.01
N SER A 165 4.55 2.45 1.57
CA SER A 165 4.33 3.86 1.95
C SER A 165 4.24 4.05 3.48
N LEU A 166 3.58 3.12 4.19
CA LEU A 166 3.47 3.12 5.66
C LEU A 166 4.83 3.13 6.36
N LEU A 167 5.84 2.49 5.78
CA LEU A 167 7.18 2.42 6.35
C LEU A 167 7.91 3.78 6.29
N GLY A 168 7.47 4.68 5.42
CA GLY A 168 7.90 6.08 5.44
C GLY A 168 7.30 6.89 6.59
N LEU A 169 6.21 6.42 7.18
CA LEU A 169 5.58 7.00 8.36
C LEU A 169 6.16 6.42 9.65
N HIS A 170 6.57 5.16 9.61
CA HIS A 170 7.10 4.47 10.79
C HIS A 170 8.55 4.88 11.05
N GLN A 171 8.81 5.38 12.27
CA GLN A 171 10.14 5.90 12.65
C GLN A 171 10.69 6.97 11.67
N TRP A 172 9.78 7.78 11.09
CA TRP A 172 10.06 8.77 10.05
C TRP A 172 11.19 9.76 10.37
N ASN A 173 11.47 10.00 11.64
CA ASN A 173 12.55 10.86 12.12
C ASN A 173 13.96 10.24 11.98
N ASN A 174 14.04 8.93 11.69
CA ASN A 174 15.28 8.19 11.49
C ASN A 174 15.30 7.53 10.10
N LEU A 175 15.99 8.15 9.15
CA LEU A 175 16.04 7.66 7.76
C LEU A 175 16.73 6.29 7.63
N GLU A 176 17.70 5.97 8.48
CA GLU A 176 18.35 4.66 8.48
C GLU A 176 17.36 3.56 8.87
N ALA A 177 16.53 3.83 9.88
CA ALA A 177 15.45 2.92 10.28
C ALA A 177 14.40 2.78 9.16
N VAL A 178 13.99 3.88 8.51
CA VAL A 178 13.07 3.85 7.36
C VAL A 178 13.60 2.97 6.24
N VAL A 179 14.88 3.16 5.85
CA VAL A 179 15.53 2.35 4.81
C VAL A 179 15.59 0.89 5.22
N LYS A 180 16.09 0.58 6.42
CA LYS A 180 16.20 -0.78 6.96
C LYS A 180 14.84 -1.49 6.96
N ASN A 181 13.82 -0.85 7.53
CA ASN A 181 12.47 -1.40 7.65
C ASN A 181 11.83 -1.64 6.29
N THR A 182 12.05 -0.71 5.34
CA THR A 182 11.54 -0.85 3.97
C THR A 182 12.18 -2.03 3.25
N LEU A 183 13.49 -2.22 3.40
CA LEU A 183 14.20 -3.36 2.83
C LEU A 183 13.78 -4.68 3.46
N GLU A 184 13.55 -4.69 4.77
CA GLU A 184 13.10 -5.87 5.50
C GLU A 184 11.78 -6.40 4.93
N ILE A 185 10.79 -5.53 4.74
CA ILE A 185 9.47 -5.90 4.20
C ILE A 185 9.49 -6.11 2.69
N CYS A 186 10.22 -5.30 1.93
CA CYS A 186 10.33 -5.45 0.48
C CYS A 186 10.87 -6.85 0.13
N LYS A 187 11.98 -7.24 0.75
CA LYS A 187 12.65 -8.52 0.50
C LYS A 187 11.83 -9.75 0.91
N CYS A 188 10.76 -9.62 1.68
CA CYS A 188 9.90 -10.76 1.97
C CYS A 188 9.35 -11.41 0.69
N THR A 189 9.10 -10.63 -0.37
CA THR A 189 8.53 -11.13 -1.62
C THR A 189 9.23 -10.64 -2.89
N HIS A 190 10.03 -9.56 -2.80
CA HIS A 190 10.64 -8.89 -3.95
C HIS A 190 12.12 -8.64 -3.71
N HIS A 191 12.96 -9.51 -4.25
CA HIS A 191 14.41 -9.45 -4.01
C HIS A 191 15.17 -8.58 -5.01
N ASP A 192 14.59 -8.26 -6.16
CA ASP A 192 15.24 -7.46 -7.21
C ASP A 192 15.67 -6.07 -6.67
N PRO A 193 16.93 -5.63 -6.90
CA PRO A 193 17.41 -4.32 -6.46
C PRO A 193 16.56 -3.14 -6.92
N ARG A 194 15.90 -3.23 -8.08
CA ARG A 194 14.98 -2.19 -8.59
C ARG A 194 13.70 -2.09 -7.74
N CYS A 195 13.20 -3.23 -7.26
CA CYS A 195 12.06 -3.25 -6.33
C CYS A 195 12.44 -2.64 -4.98
N GLN A 196 13.62 -2.97 -4.48
CA GLN A 196 14.16 -2.40 -3.25
C GLN A 196 14.37 -0.89 -3.38
N ALA A 197 15.01 -0.44 -4.46
CA ALA A 197 15.27 0.98 -4.70
C ALA A 197 13.98 1.80 -4.86
N SER A 198 12.98 1.29 -5.57
CA SER A 198 11.68 1.99 -5.71
C SER A 198 10.92 2.09 -4.38
N SER A 199 10.91 1.03 -3.58
CA SER A 199 10.29 1.04 -2.25
C SER A 199 10.99 2.03 -1.31
N VAL A 200 12.32 2.00 -1.26
CA VAL A 200 13.11 2.94 -0.45
C VAL A 200 12.91 4.38 -0.91
N ALA A 201 12.89 4.64 -2.22
CA ALA A 201 12.66 5.99 -2.74
C ALA A 201 11.32 6.57 -2.26
N VAL A 202 10.24 5.78 -2.29
CA VAL A 202 8.91 6.21 -1.84
C VAL A 202 8.87 6.42 -0.33
N SER A 203 9.33 5.45 0.46
CA SER A 203 9.31 5.54 1.92
C SER A 203 10.18 6.69 2.45
N VAL A 204 11.37 6.87 1.89
CA VAL A 204 12.26 7.98 2.26
C VAL A 204 11.67 9.33 1.87
N ALA A 205 11.02 9.46 0.70
CA ALA A 205 10.37 10.70 0.30
C ALA A 205 9.25 11.11 1.29
N ILE A 206 8.46 10.14 1.76
CA ILE A 206 7.42 10.36 2.78
C ILE A 206 8.07 10.82 4.10
N ALA A 207 9.07 10.10 4.59
CA ALA A 207 9.77 10.46 5.83
C ALA A 207 10.41 11.87 5.77
N LEU A 208 11.01 12.22 4.65
CA LEU A 208 11.60 13.55 4.44
C LEU A 208 10.55 14.67 4.45
N MET A 209 9.34 14.42 3.93
CA MET A 209 8.25 15.39 4.00
C MET A 209 7.78 15.62 5.43
N LEU A 210 7.67 14.57 6.25
CA LEU A 210 7.36 14.67 7.67
C LEU A 210 8.47 15.41 8.43
N GLN A 211 9.73 15.08 8.17
CA GLN A 211 10.88 15.79 8.78
C GLN A 211 10.91 17.28 8.39
N HIS A 212 10.56 17.61 7.15
CA HIS A 212 10.45 19.01 6.74
C HIS A 212 9.39 19.75 7.57
N THR A 213 8.18 19.18 7.69
CA THR A 213 7.10 19.77 8.48
C THR A 213 7.49 19.95 9.94
N SER A 214 8.13 18.94 10.54
CA SER A 214 8.62 19.00 11.92
C SER A 214 9.66 20.12 12.12
N ARG A 215 10.61 20.25 11.20
CA ARG A 215 11.66 21.30 11.26
C ARG A 215 11.09 22.71 11.10
N GLU A 216 10.20 22.92 10.14
CA GLU A 216 9.55 24.22 9.92
C GLU A 216 8.78 24.70 11.14
N LYS A 217 8.15 23.78 11.85
CA LYS A 217 7.44 24.07 13.09
C LYS A 217 8.37 24.40 14.26
N SER A 218 9.42 23.60 14.44
CA SER A 218 10.41 23.82 15.49
C SER A 218 11.12 25.18 15.34
N SER A 219 11.11 25.75 14.12
CA SER A 219 11.61 27.12 13.84
C SER A 219 10.65 28.24 14.27
N GLY A 220 9.48 27.93 14.84
CA GLY A 220 8.48 28.90 15.28
C GLY A 220 7.66 29.54 14.15
N SER A 221 7.70 28.99 12.95
CA SER A 221 6.92 29.50 11.82
C SER A 221 5.42 29.23 12.01
N LYS A 222 4.62 30.29 12.03
CA LYS A 222 3.14 30.19 12.06
C LYS A 222 2.55 29.55 10.80
N CYS A 223 3.30 29.57 9.70
CA CYS A 223 2.92 28.95 8.44
C CYS A 223 4.14 28.21 7.89
N PRO A 224 4.22 26.87 8.00
CA PRO A 224 5.32 26.09 7.45
C PRO A 224 5.51 26.38 5.95
N LYS A 225 6.76 26.55 5.54
CA LYS A 225 7.05 26.71 4.11
C LYS A 225 6.70 25.44 3.36
N PRO A 226 6.18 25.58 2.13
CA PRO A 226 5.98 24.39 1.27
C PRO A 226 7.28 23.61 1.09
N VAL A 227 7.17 22.31 1.09
CA VAL A 227 8.31 21.42 0.85
C VAL A 227 8.90 21.63 -0.55
N ASP A 228 10.23 21.74 -0.64
CA ASP A 228 10.90 21.73 -1.95
C ASP A 228 10.97 20.29 -2.49
N VAL A 229 10.05 20.00 -3.39
CA VAL A 229 9.92 18.66 -4.02
C VAL A 229 11.21 18.22 -4.73
N LYS A 230 12.01 19.15 -5.28
CA LYS A 230 13.28 18.80 -5.92
C LYS A 230 14.30 18.30 -4.91
N VAL A 231 14.34 18.89 -3.72
CA VAL A 231 15.21 18.45 -2.62
C VAL A 231 14.77 17.07 -2.14
N ILE A 232 13.45 16.86 -1.95
CA ILE A 232 12.92 15.53 -1.56
C ILE A 232 13.31 14.46 -2.58
N ILE A 233 13.09 14.71 -3.87
CA ILE A 233 13.42 13.76 -4.94
C ILE A 233 14.92 13.43 -4.94
N LYS A 234 15.78 14.45 -4.79
CA LYS A 234 17.23 14.27 -4.77
C LYS A 234 17.66 13.40 -3.60
N GLN A 235 17.21 13.70 -2.38
CA GLN A 235 17.58 12.94 -1.18
C GLN A 235 17.03 11.51 -1.19
N ALA A 236 15.79 11.32 -1.67
CA ALA A 236 15.21 9.99 -1.85
C ALA A 236 16.00 9.16 -2.89
N TYR A 237 16.42 9.79 -3.99
CA TYR A 237 17.30 9.16 -4.97
C TYR A 237 18.68 8.78 -4.36
N GLU A 238 19.30 9.68 -3.60
CA GLU A 238 20.57 9.41 -2.95
C GLU A 238 20.51 8.18 -2.05
N SER A 239 19.43 8.00 -1.29
CA SER A 239 19.20 6.81 -0.46
C SER A 239 18.95 5.55 -1.29
N ALA A 240 18.09 5.63 -2.31
CA ALA A 240 17.69 4.49 -3.11
C ALA A 240 18.80 4.00 -4.05
N SER A 241 19.59 4.90 -4.62
CA SER A 241 20.66 4.58 -5.56
C SER A 241 21.83 3.79 -4.94
N GLN A 242 21.95 3.79 -3.61
CA GLN A 242 22.94 2.95 -2.92
C GLN A 242 22.68 1.44 -3.10
N LEU A 243 21.46 1.06 -3.45
CA LEU A 243 21.04 -0.33 -3.66
C LEU A 243 21.36 -0.83 -5.07
N LEU A 244 21.80 0.04 -5.95
CA LEU A 244 22.08 -0.25 -7.35
C LEU A 244 23.60 -0.26 -7.60
N THR A 245 24.05 -1.16 -8.47
CA THR A 245 25.49 -1.38 -8.67
C THR A 245 26.05 -0.58 -9.83
N THR A 246 25.32 -0.46 -10.94
CA THR A 246 25.79 0.19 -12.15
C THR A 246 25.31 1.63 -12.28
N ASP A 247 26.10 2.45 -12.98
CA ASP A 247 25.69 3.83 -13.27
C ASP A 247 24.46 3.88 -14.19
N GLU A 248 24.23 2.84 -14.99
CA GLU A 248 23.07 2.73 -15.88
C GLU A 248 21.79 2.51 -15.08
N GLU A 249 21.80 1.58 -14.11
CA GLU A 249 20.69 1.39 -13.19
C GLU A 249 20.35 2.66 -12.40
N LYS A 250 21.38 3.39 -11.95
CA LYS A 250 21.20 4.66 -11.25
C LYS A 250 20.62 5.76 -12.14
N LYS A 251 21.05 5.82 -13.41
CA LYS A 251 20.47 6.75 -14.41
C LYS A 251 19.00 6.43 -14.68
N ASP A 252 18.65 5.14 -14.80
CA ASP A 252 17.27 4.71 -14.99
C ASP A 252 16.40 5.12 -13.81
N LEU A 253 16.83 4.81 -12.57
CA LEU A 253 16.13 5.24 -11.37
C LEU A 253 15.89 6.76 -11.37
N TRP A 254 16.93 7.54 -11.65
CA TRP A 254 16.84 8.99 -11.71
C TRP A 254 15.85 9.48 -12.75
N TRP A 255 15.85 8.86 -13.94
CA TRP A 255 14.95 9.23 -15.03
C TRP A 255 13.48 9.04 -14.64
N TYR A 256 13.13 7.87 -14.06
CA TYR A 256 11.77 7.59 -13.62
C TYR A 256 11.32 8.53 -12.50
N MET A 257 12.16 8.82 -11.51
CA MET A 257 11.87 9.76 -10.43
C MET A 257 11.69 11.20 -10.92
N ASN A 258 12.37 11.59 -12.00
CA ASN A 258 12.33 12.96 -12.52
C ASN A 258 11.40 13.14 -13.72
N CYS A 259 10.67 12.12 -14.13
CA CYS A 259 9.72 12.21 -15.24
C CYS A 259 8.79 13.42 -15.07
N THR A 260 8.71 14.28 -16.11
CA THR A 260 7.94 15.52 -16.08
C THR A 260 6.54 15.39 -16.66
N LYS A 261 6.34 14.43 -17.55
CA LYS A 261 5.05 14.17 -18.21
C LYS A 261 4.64 12.73 -18.00
N LEU A 262 3.50 12.50 -17.36
CA LEU A 262 3.00 11.16 -17.04
C LEU A 262 3.00 10.22 -18.26
N LYS A 263 2.70 10.74 -19.45
CA LYS A 263 2.72 9.96 -20.70
C LYS A 263 4.09 9.35 -21.05
N GLN A 264 5.19 9.89 -20.51
CA GLN A 264 6.54 9.36 -20.77
C GLN A 264 6.75 8.00 -20.09
N LEU A 265 5.99 7.73 -19.02
CA LEU A 265 6.05 6.44 -18.29
C LEU A 265 5.40 5.30 -19.05
N ASP A 266 4.53 5.61 -20.02
CA ASP A 266 3.74 4.62 -20.77
C ASP A 266 3.17 3.50 -19.89
N LEU A 267 2.28 3.89 -18.96
CA LEU A 267 1.74 3.02 -17.92
C LEU A 267 0.91 1.84 -18.47
N CYS A 268 0.47 1.93 -19.74
CA CYS A 268 -0.28 0.87 -20.42
C CYS A 268 0.61 -0.06 -21.27
N GLU A 269 1.94 0.05 -21.24
CA GLU A 269 2.81 -0.86 -21.97
C GLU A 269 2.62 -2.29 -21.47
N ALA A 270 1.99 -3.15 -22.26
CA ALA A 270 1.55 -4.49 -21.85
C ALA A 270 2.69 -5.36 -21.28
N ALA A 271 3.90 -5.28 -21.83
CA ALA A 271 5.05 -6.05 -21.39
C ALA A 271 5.62 -5.56 -20.04
N LYS A 272 5.30 -4.33 -19.63
CA LYS A 272 5.85 -3.68 -18.44
C LYS A 272 4.78 -2.98 -17.60
N ILE A 273 3.54 -3.46 -17.67
CA ILE A 273 2.41 -2.85 -17.00
C ILE A 273 2.63 -2.76 -15.48
N GLY A 274 3.11 -3.82 -14.85
CA GLY A 274 3.43 -3.89 -13.42
C GLY A 274 4.91 -3.62 -13.11
N TYR A 275 5.65 -2.85 -13.93
CA TYR A 275 7.08 -2.58 -13.67
C TYR A 275 7.26 -1.56 -12.56
N THR A 276 8.05 -1.92 -11.54
CA THR A 276 8.23 -1.14 -10.30
C THR A 276 8.61 0.33 -10.52
N TYR A 277 9.50 0.63 -11.49
CA TYR A 277 9.90 2.01 -11.77
C TYR A 277 8.80 2.84 -12.44
N LYS A 278 7.89 2.23 -13.20
CA LYS A 278 6.73 2.94 -13.76
C LYS A 278 5.78 3.37 -12.66
N CYS A 279 5.49 2.49 -11.72
CA CYS A 279 4.66 2.78 -10.56
C CYS A 279 5.29 3.85 -9.66
N MET A 280 6.54 3.67 -9.26
CA MET A 280 7.30 4.69 -8.52
C MET A 280 7.32 6.04 -9.27
N GLY A 281 7.56 6.01 -10.58
CA GLY A 281 7.60 7.18 -11.45
C GLY A 281 6.26 7.93 -11.49
N ALA A 282 5.12 7.21 -11.50
CA ALA A 282 3.79 7.80 -11.38
C ALA A 282 3.62 8.51 -10.03
N GLY A 283 4.11 7.91 -8.94
CA GLY A 283 4.15 8.51 -7.62
C GLY A 283 4.97 9.82 -7.59
N PHE A 284 6.19 9.81 -8.07
CA PHE A 284 7.03 11.01 -8.12
C PHE A 284 6.53 12.07 -9.10
N TRP A 285 5.85 11.66 -10.19
CA TRP A 285 5.16 12.60 -11.05
C TRP A 285 4.00 13.27 -10.29
N ALA A 286 3.20 12.51 -9.54
CA ALA A 286 2.11 13.04 -8.73
C ALA A 286 2.63 13.99 -7.65
N LEU A 287 3.71 13.65 -6.95
CA LEU A 287 4.35 14.50 -5.93
C LEU A 287 4.68 15.91 -6.45
N LYS A 288 4.94 16.08 -7.74
CA LYS A 288 5.20 17.37 -8.40
C LYS A 288 3.92 18.19 -8.65
N GLN A 289 2.73 17.61 -8.48
CA GLN A 289 1.45 18.29 -8.71
C GLN A 289 0.99 19.05 -7.46
N ASN A 290 0.06 20.01 -7.63
CA ASN A 290 -0.49 20.84 -6.54
C ASN A 290 -2.02 20.69 -6.40
N ASN A 291 -2.62 19.71 -7.05
CA ASN A 291 -4.05 19.43 -6.94
C ASN A 291 -4.26 17.92 -6.95
N PHE A 292 -4.70 17.39 -5.83
CA PHE A 292 -4.86 15.96 -5.63
C PHE A 292 -5.84 15.36 -6.65
N GLN A 293 -7.05 15.91 -6.74
CA GLN A 293 -8.10 15.41 -7.63
C GLN A 293 -7.64 15.34 -9.08
N LYS A 294 -7.07 16.43 -9.61
CA LYS A 294 -6.63 16.48 -11.01
C LYS A 294 -5.47 15.52 -11.28
N ALA A 295 -4.58 15.33 -10.31
CA ALA A 295 -3.46 14.41 -10.44
C ALA A 295 -3.93 12.96 -10.44
N MET A 296 -4.78 12.58 -9.49
CA MET A 296 -5.31 11.22 -9.40
C MET A 296 -6.14 10.85 -10.62
N ILE A 297 -7.02 11.73 -11.10
CA ILE A 297 -7.76 11.48 -12.35
C ILE A 297 -6.81 11.22 -13.52
N LYS A 298 -5.69 11.94 -13.63
CA LYS A 298 -4.72 11.70 -14.71
C LYS A 298 -4.00 10.35 -14.56
N VAL A 299 -3.67 9.95 -13.34
CA VAL A 299 -3.03 8.64 -13.08
C VAL A 299 -4.00 7.52 -13.42
N VAL A 300 -5.22 7.57 -12.91
CA VAL A 300 -6.27 6.58 -13.17
C VAL A 300 -6.58 6.50 -14.67
N MET A 301 -6.77 7.63 -15.34
CA MET A 301 -7.05 7.67 -16.79
C MET A 301 -5.83 7.35 -17.66
N ALA A 302 -4.64 7.20 -17.08
CA ALA A 302 -3.51 6.61 -17.78
C ALA A 302 -3.65 5.09 -17.92
N ALA A 303 -4.56 4.48 -17.16
CA ALA A 303 -4.90 3.07 -17.20
C ALA A 303 -3.71 2.13 -16.93
N GLY A 304 -3.71 0.91 -17.45
CA GLY A 304 -2.66 -0.06 -17.12
C GLY A 304 -2.88 -0.63 -15.72
N ASP A 305 -1.84 -0.72 -14.92
CA ASP A 305 -1.86 -1.12 -13.50
C ASP A 305 -2.23 0.11 -12.64
N ALA A 306 -3.49 0.54 -12.78
CA ALA A 306 -3.90 1.87 -12.36
C ALA A 306 -4.17 1.97 -10.87
N ASP A 307 -4.55 0.89 -10.20
CA ASP A 307 -4.71 0.78 -8.75
C ASP A 307 -3.36 0.92 -8.05
N THR A 308 -2.36 0.13 -8.44
CA THR A 308 -0.99 0.24 -7.91
C THR A 308 -0.37 1.62 -8.19
N ASN A 309 -0.52 2.13 -9.42
CA ASN A 309 -0.04 3.48 -9.76
C ASN A 309 -0.76 4.56 -8.94
N GLY A 310 -2.06 4.37 -8.70
CA GLY A 310 -2.91 5.22 -7.88
C GLY A 310 -2.52 5.20 -6.41
N ALA A 311 -2.29 4.03 -5.85
CA ALA A 311 -1.89 3.83 -4.46
C ALA A 311 -0.61 4.63 -4.13
N VAL A 312 0.45 4.45 -4.92
CA VAL A 312 1.73 5.15 -4.69
C VAL A 312 1.62 6.66 -4.98
N ALA A 313 0.90 7.05 -6.03
CA ALA A 313 0.68 8.45 -6.37
C ALA A 313 -0.16 9.17 -5.31
N GLY A 314 -1.20 8.50 -4.81
CA GLY A 314 -2.07 9.00 -3.76
C GLY A 314 -1.33 9.20 -2.44
N ALA A 315 -0.54 8.21 -2.01
CA ALA A 315 0.27 8.30 -0.79
C ALA A 315 1.22 9.50 -0.81
N LEU A 316 2.05 9.62 -1.85
CA LEU A 316 3.05 10.70 -1.95
C LEU A 316 2.41 12.08 -2.08
N LEU A 317 1.38 12.22 -2.90
CA LEU A 317 0.74 13.53 -3.11
C LEU A 317 -0.08 13.98 -1.91
N ALA A 318 -0.80 13.07 -1.25
CA ALA A 318 -1.55 13.39 -0.04
C ALA A 318 -0.64 13.71 1.15
N CYS A 319 0.49 13.02 1.29
CA CYS A 319 1.52 13.37 2.27
C CYS A 319 1.98 14.83 2.12
N LYS A 320 2.15 15.31 0.88
CA LYS A 320 2.53 16.69 0.60
C LYS A 320 1.42 17.71 0.87
N LEU A 321 0.18 17.37 0.49
CA LEU A 321 -0.92 18.34 0.44
C LEU A 321 -1.80 18.34 1.70
N GLY A 322 -1.73 17.30 2.54
CA GLY A 322 -2.59 17.09 3.70
C GLY A 322 -3.94 16.46 3.35
N LEU A 323 -4.64 15.99 4.38
CA LEU A 323 -5.89 15.23 4.26
C LEU A 323 -7.01 16.04 3.58
N SER A 324 -7.09 17.35 3.86
CA SER A 324 -8.11 18.24 3.29
C SER A 324 -8.00 18.42 1.77
N ALA A 325 -6.89 18.02 1.16
CA ALA A 325 -6.72 18.07 -0.29
C ALA A 325 -7.38 16.89 -1.01
N ILE A 326 -7.71 15.81 -0.31
CA ILE A 326 -8.42 14.66 -0.85
C ILE A 326 -9.90 15.03 -0.97
N PRO A 327 -10.55 14.88 -2.14
CA PRO A 327 -11.96 15.16 -2.30
C PRO A 327 -12.83 14.36 -1.32
N GLN A 328 -13.73 15.03 -0.62
CA GLN A 328 -14.59 14.42 0.38
C GLN A 328 -15.39 13.20 -0.15
N PRO A 329 -15.99 13.18 -1.36
CA PRO A 329 -16.66 11.99 -1.84
C PRO A 329 -15.76 10.75 -1.92
N TRP A 330 -14.46 10.91 -2.15
CA TRP A 330 -13.53 9.78 -2.19
C TRP A 330 -13.18 9.22 -0.81
N THR A 331 -13.16 10.07 0.21
CA THR A 331 -12.95 9.61 1.59
C THR A 331 -14.24 9.09 2.22
N ASP A 332 -15.39 9.70 1.90
CA ASP A 332 -16.67 9.32 2.50
C ASP A 332 -17.17 7.97 1.97
N ASP A 333 -17.02 7.74 0.66
CA ASP A 333 -17.47 6.53 -0.02
C ASP A 333 -16.45 5.37 0.03
N LEU A 334 -15.28 5.57 0.68
CA LEU A 334 -14.34 4.50 0.92
C LEU A 334 -14.93 3.55 1.98
N ILE A 335 -15.24 2.32 1.59
CA ILE A 335 -15.79 1.33 2.53
C ILE A 335 -14.69 0.90 3.52
N ASN A 336 -15.04 0.26 4.61
CA ASN A 336 -14.10 -0.25 5.62
C ASN A 336 -13.21 0.82 6.29
N LYS A 337 -13.42 2.12 6.01
CA LYS A 337 -12.62 3.22 6.57
C LYS A 337 -12.66 3.29 8.10
N GLU A 338 -13.80 2.97 8.71
CA GLU A 338 -13.96 2.98 10.17
C GLU A 338 -13.17 1.84 10.82
N TRP A 339 -13.19 0.67 10.21
CA TRP A 339 -12.37 -0.46 10.65
C TRP A 339 -10.87 -0.12 10.56
N LEU A 340 -10.44 0.42 9.43
CA LEU A 340 -9.05 0.85 9.22
C LEU A 340 -8.64 1.96 10.20
N MET A 341 -9.55 2.91 10.51
CA MET A 341 -9.26 4.01 11.44
C MET A 341 -8.90 3.51 12.84
N GLY A 342 -9.48 2.40 13.30
CA GLY A 342 -9.12 1.77 14.57
C GLY A 342 -7.61 1.42 14.62
N TYR A 343 -7.08 0.82 13.58
CA TYR A 343 -5.65 0.48 13.48
C TYR A 343 -4.77 1.72 13.27
N ILE A 344 -5.23 2.68 12.46
CA ILE A 344 -4.50 3.93 12.24
C ILE A 344 -4.33 4.69 13.57
N ASN A 345 -5.37 4.80 14.38
CA ASN A 345 -5.28 5.47 15.68
C ASN A 345 -4.24 4.82 16.60
N ARG A 346 -4.18 3.49 16.62
CA ARG A 346 -3.17 2.75 17.38
C ARG A 346 -1.76 2.97 16.84
N PHE A 347 -1.61 3.03 15.52
CA PHE A 347 -0.35 3.34 14.88
C PHE A 347 0.12 4.76 15.21
N LEU A 348 -0.77 5.75 15.13
CA LEU A 348 -0.46 7.14 15.51
C LEU A 348 -0.06 7.26 16.98
N ALA A 349 -0.71 6.50 17.87
CA ALA A 349 -0.31 6.45 19.28
C ALA A 349 1.07 5.80 19.47
N LEU A 350 1.38 4.77 18.71
CA LEU A 350 2.69 4.13 18.70
C LEU A 350 3.80 5.09 18.20
N GLN A 351 3.48 5.97 17.25
CA GLN A 351 4.40 7.02 16.77
C GLN A 351 4.50 8.22 17.74
N GLY A 352 3.71 8.27 18.80
CA GLY A 352 3.66 9.40 19.73
C GLY A 352 2.81 10.59 19.24
N GLU A 353 2.07 10.44 18.16
CA GLU A 353 1.30 11.52 17.52
C GLU A 353 -0.11 11.68 18.10
N MET A 354 -0.51 10.79 19.00
CA MET A 354 -1.75 10.90 19.79
C MET A 354 -1.70 10.06 21.05
N SER A 355 -2.56 10.41 22.03
CA SER A 355 -2.81 9.60 23.23
C SER A 355 -4.06 8.75 23.02
N LEU A 356 -3.98 7.48 23.38
CA LEU A 356 -5.15 6.58 23.46
C LEU A 356 -5.43 6.19 24.89
N PRO A 357 -6.71 6.01 25.28
CA PRO A 357 -7.10 5.32 26.50
C PRO A 357 -6.42 3.94 26.60
N VAL A 358 -6.11 3.49 27.81
CA VAL A 358 -5.39 2.23 28.04
C VAL A 358 -6.11 1.05 27.40
N GLU A 359 -7.44 1.06 27.43
CA GLU A 359 -8.32 0.03 26.87
C GLU A 359 -8.25 -0.07 25.31
N GLN A 360 -7.82 1.01 24.65
CA GLN A 360 -7.67 1.07 23.19
C GLN A 360 -6.23 0.86 22.69
N ARG A 361 -5.26 0.72 23.62
CA ARG A 361 -3.84 0.53 23.28
C ARG A 361 -3.50 -0.89 22.88
N SER A 362 -4.24 -1.85 23.41
CA SER A 362 -4.21 -3.25 23.00
C SER A 362 -5.64 -3.71 22.76
N SER A 363 -5.94 -4.25 21.60
CA SER A 363 -7.15 -5.04 21.44
C SER A 363 -6.82 -6.50 21.78
N SER A 364 -7.81 -7.28 22.22
CA SER A 364 -7.74 -8.75 22.22
C SER A 364 -7.50 -9.33 20.82
N GLU A 365 -7.52 -8.48 19.83
CA GLU A 365 -7.26 -8.65 18.41
C GLU A 365 -5.85 -8.20 17.97
N ASP A 366 -4.93 -7.86 18.88
CA ASP A 366 -3.50 -7.90 18.60
C ASP A 366 -3.16 -9.36 18.33
N LEU A 367 -3.49 -9.69 17.14
CA LEU A 367 -3.73 -11.00 16.58
C LEU A 367 -2.42 -11.76 16.69
N ASP A 368 -2.31 -12.53 17.77
CA ASP A 368 -1.33 -13.59 17.85
C ASP A 368 -1.49 -14.45 16.61
N ILE A 369 -0.53 -14.33 15.69
CA ILE A 369 -0.60 -15.00 14.38
C ILE A 369 -0.70 -16.52 14.55
N GLU A 370 -0.15 -17.10 15.62
CA GLU A 370 -0.25 -18.53 15.90
C GLU A 370 -1.68 -18.92 16.24
N LYS A 371 -2.34 -18.13 17.09
CA LYS A 371 -3.75 -18.32 17.44
C LYS A 371 -4.65 -18.20 16.21
N LEU A 372 -4.41 -17.20 15.37
CA LEU A 372 -5.15 -17.00 14.14
C LEU A 372 -4.97 -18.15 13.14
N LEU A 373 -3.75 -18.66 13.00
CA LEU A 373 -3.48 -19.80 12.13
C LEU A 373 -4.18 -21.08 12.65
N GLU A 374 -4.33 -21.23 13.94
CA GLU A 374 -5.06 -22.34 14.54
C GLU A 374 -6.58 -22.20 14.33
N GLU A 375 -7.13 -21.02 14.56
CA GLU A 375 -8.54 -20.70 14.27
C GLU A 375 -8.88 -20.92 12.80
N ASP A 376 -7.97 -20.58 11.87
CA ASP A 376 -8.14 -20.82 10.43
C ASP A 376 -8.13 -22.32 10.10
N LYS A 377 -7.28 -23.12 10.75
CA LYS A 377 -7.29 -24.55 10.57
C LYS A 377 -8.62 -25.19 10.99
N GLU A 378 -9.14 -24.77 12.15
CA GLU A 378 -10.44 -25.24 12.64
C GLU A 378 -11.58 -24.80 11.70
N ARG A 379 -11.55 -23.57 11.21
CA ARG A 379 -12.54 -23.03 10.27
C ARG A 379 -12.52 -23.79 8.94
N ASN A 380 -11.34 -24.03 8.40
CA ASN A 380 -11.17 -24.80 7.16
C ASN A 380 -11.66 -26.24 7.32
N LYS A 381 -11.35 -26.90 8.45
CA LYS A 381 -11.83 -28.24 8.75
C LYS A 381 -13.37 -28.29 8.79
N LYS A 382 -14.00 -27.33 9.46
CA LYS A 382 -15.48 -27.23 9.50
C LYS A 382 -16.08 -27.03 8.10
N ARG A 383 -15.46 -26.21 7.26
CA ARG A 383 -15.88 -26.00 5.85
C ARG A 383 -15.77 -27.28 5.02
N GLU A 384 -14.67 -28.01 5.18
CA GLU A 384 -14.47 -29.31 4.47
C GLU A 384 -15.52 -30.34 4.91
N GLU A 385 -15.79 -30.43 6.18
CA GLU A 385 -16.82 -31.32 6.75
C GLU A 385 -18.22 -30.95 6.24
N GLU A 386 -18.55 -29.67 6.18
CA GLU A 386 -19.82 -29.18 5.68
C GLU A 386 -19.95 -29.42 4.17
N HIS A 387 -18.89 -29.17 3.39
CA HIS A 387 -18.89 -29.44 1.95
C HIS A 387 -19.04 -30.93 1.64
N LYS A 388 -18.39 -31.79 2.45
CA LYS A 388 -18.54 -33.25 2.35
C LYS A 388 -19.97 -33.68 2.66
N ARG A 389 -20.58 -33.13 3.72
CA ARG A 389 -21.98 -33.41 4.07
C ARG A 389 -22.94 -32.99 2.94
N GLN A 390 -22.79 -31.78 2.40
CA GLN A 390 -23.61 -31.30 1.28
C GLN A 390 -23.42 -32.16 0.02
N TYR A 391 -22.21 -32.65 -0.24
CA TYR A 391 -21.94 -33.52 -1.34
C TYR A 391 -22.62 -34.89 -1.16
N GLU A 392 -22.55 -35.47 0.03
CA GLU A 392 -23.22 -36.74 0.36
C GLU A 392 -24.76 -36.62 0.29
N GLU A 393 -25.33 -35.49 0.75
CA GLU A 393 -26.77 -35.19 0.62
C GLU A 393 -27.20 -35.09 -0.85
N ARG A 394 -26.39 -34.43 -1.70
CA ARG A 394 -26.66 -34.35 -3.15
C ARG A 394 -26.60 -35.77 -3.82
N LEU A 395 -25.66 -36.60 -3.44
CA LEU A 395 -25.58 -37.96 -3.94
C LEU A 395 -26.78 -38.82 -3.55
N LYS A 396 -27.26 -38.69 -2.30
CA LYS A 396 -28.48 -39.37 -1.84
C LYS A 396 -29.71 -38.90 -2.60
N ALA A 397 -29.87 -37.56 -2.75
CA ALA A 397 -31.01 -36.99 -3.50
C ALA A 397 -31.02 -37.43 -4.99
N SER A 398 -29.84 -37.60 -5.60
CA SER A 398 -29.71 -38.08 -6.98
C SER A 398 -29.97 -39.55 -7.12
N SER A 399 -29.77 -40.35 -6.06
CA SER A 399 -30.05 -41.79 -6.05
C SER A 399 -31.53 -42.10 -5.76
N GLU A 400 -32.29 -41.19 -5.13
CA GLU A 400 -33.69 -41.34 -4.81
C GLU A 400 -34.64 -40.89 -5.95
N ASN A 401 -34.10 -40.18 -6.97
CA ASN A 401 -34.86 -39.76 -8.17
C ASN A 401 -34.11 -40.20 -9.46
N PRO A 402 -34.12 -41.50 -9.83
CA PRO A 402 -33.66 -41.93 -11.14
C PRO A 402 -34.75 -41.59 -12.17
N SER A 403 -34.51 -40.54 -12.99
CA SER A 403 -35.34 -40.17 -14.15
C SER A 403 -35.33 -41.27 -15.23
#